data_ba8ccf9bd1405199aed4da81d341da80
#
_entry.id   ba8ccf9bd1405199aed4da81d341da80
#
_cell.length_a   1.000
_cell.length_b   1.000
_cell.length_c   1.000
_cell.angle_alpha   90.00
_cell.angle_beta   90.00
_cell.angle_gamma   90.00
#
_symmetry.space_group_name_H-M   'P 1'
#
loop_
_entity.id
_entity.type
_entity.pdbx_description
1 polymer ?
#
loop_
_entity_poly.entity_id
_entity_poly.type
_entity_poly.pdbx_seq_one_letter_code
_entity_poly.pdbx_strand_id
1 'polypeptide(L)'
;SDPAGETALGTLRRMGRDYLAANREEFLAIGRSIRNDDYATITYTSGTTAAPKGVVLTHRNYTANVEQSLSRIDIPPYYRTLIILPLDHCFAHVVGFYIMIACGATVATVQVGATPMETLKNIPQNIREVRPHFLLSVPALAKNFRKNIESSIRAKGRFTERLFNFALRT
;
A
#
# COMPACT_ATOMS: atom_id res chain seq x y z
N SER A 1 -26.29 14.96 -7.38
CA SER A 1 -25.56 14.90 -8.65
C SER A 1 -24.27 15.68 -8.46
N ASP A 2 -23.15 15.04 -8.71
CA ASP A 2 -21.84 15.66 -8.71
C ASP A 2 -21.81 16.69 -9.85
N PRO A 3 -21.44 17.96 -9.60
CA PRO A 3 -21.43 18.99 -10.63
C PRO A 3 -20.43 18.72 -11.77
N ALA A 4 -19.50 17.80 -11.61
CA ALA A 4 -18.54 17.37 -12.63
C ALA A 4 -19.02 16.20 -13.51
N GLY A 5 -20.24 15.66 -13.29
CA GLY A 5 -20.76 14.50 -14.02
C GLY A 5 -20.11 13.16 -13.64
N GLU A 6 -19.29 13.13 -12.60
CA GLU A 6 -18.67 11.92 -12.09
C GLU A 6 -19.68 11.06 -11.34
N THR A 7 -19.62 9.76 -11.57
CA THR A 7 -20.52 8.82 -10.88
C THR A 7 -20.02 8.56 -9.47
N ALA A 8 -20.82 8.89 -8.45
CA ALA A 8 -20.47 8.61 -7.06
C ALA A 8 -20.14 7.13 -6.85
N LEU A 9 -19.09 6.83 -6.06
CA LEU A 9 -18.60 5.47 -5.81
C LEU A 9 -19.71 4.49 -5.38
N GLY A 10 -20.68 4.97 -4.58
CA GLY A 10 -21.84 4.18 -4.17
C GLY A 10 -22.72 3.76 -5.33
N THR A 11 -22.96 4.66 -6.29
CA THR A 11 -23.69 4.40 -7.51
C THR A 11 -22.94 3.41 -8.40
N LEU A 12 -21.65 3.60 -8.59
CA LEU A 12 -20.80 2.70 -9.37
C LEU A 12 -20.79 1.27 -8.80
N ARG A 13 -20.69 1.14 -7.47
CA ARG A 13 -20.80 -0.16 -6.79
C ARG A 13 -22.15 -0.84 -6.98
N ARG A 14 -23.23 -0.08 -6.97
CA ARG A 14 -24.58 -0.63 -7.23
C ARG A 14 -24.66 -1.13 -8.67
N MET A 15 -24.31 -0.29 -9.64
CA MET A 15 -24.27 -0.67 -11.07
C MET A 15 -23.44 -1.94 -11.30
N GLY A 16 -22.27 -2.04 -10.66
CA GLY A 16 -21.42 -3.22 -10.75
C GLY A 16 -22.06 -4.49 -10.17
N ARG A 17 -22.79 -4.39 -9.05
CA ARG A 17 -23.54 -5.53 -8.50
C ARG A 17 -24.68 -5.97 -9.42
N ASP A 18 -25.45 -5.01 -9.94
CA ASP A 18 -26.57 -5.28 -10.85
C ASP A 18 -26.05 -5.92 -12.15
N TYR A 19 -24.98 -5.39 -12.71
CA TYR A 19 -24.34 -5.98 -13.88
C TYR A 19 -23.84 -7.40 -13.62
N LEU A 20 -23.12 -7.62 -12.51
CA LEU A 20 -22.60 -8.94 -12.16
C LEU A 20 -23.70 -9.98 -11.94
N ALA A 21 -24.83 -9.57 -11.35
CA ALA A 21 -25.97 -10.46 -11.16
C ALA A 21 -26.60 -10.91 -12.48
N ALA A 22 -26.64 -10.01 -13.48
CA ALA A 22 -27.22 -10.30 -14.80
C ALA A 22 -26.21 -10.97 -15.77
N ASN A 23 -24.91 -10.70 -15.64
CA ASN A 23 -23.89 -11.04 -16.65
C ASN A 23 -22.68 -11.80 -16.05
N ARG A 24 -22.92 -12.64 -15.04
CA ARG A 24 -21.85 -13.32 -14.31
C ARG A 24 -20.87 -14.10 -15.20
N GLU A 25 -21.42 -14.88 -16.15
CA GLU A 25 -20.58 -15.72 -17.03
C GLU A 25 -19.73 -14.85 -17.99
N GLU A 26 -20.30 -13.79 -18.52
CA GLU A 26 -19.55 -12.82 -19.34
C GLU A 26 -18.43 -12.17 -18.56
N PHE A 27 -18.71 -11.71 -17.34
CA PHE A 27 -17.70 -11.14 -16.44
C PHE A 27 -16.55 -12.11 -16.16
N LEU A 28 -16.88 -13.38 -15.88
CA LEU A 28 -15.86 -14.41 -15.65
C LEU A 28 -15.07 -14.74 -16.92
N ALA A 29 -15.74 -14.73 -18.09
CA ALA A 29 -15.07 -14.94 -19.38
C ALA A 29 -14.07 -13.82 -19.69
N ILE A 30 -14.40 -12.56 -19.43
CA ILE A 30 -13.47 -11.42 -19.53
C ILE A 30 -12.23 -11.66 -18.66
N GLY A 31 -12.44 -12.02 -17.37
CA GLY A 31 -11.33 -12.30 -16.46
C GLY A 31 -10.41 -13.43 -16.95
N ARG A 32 -10.99 -14.49 -17.54
CA ARG A 32 -10.22 -15.63 -18.10
C ARG A 32 -9.51 -15.30 -19.41
N SER A 33 -9.95 -14.28 -20.15
CA SER A 33 -9.36 -13.87 -21.41
C SER A 33 -8.10 -13.01 -21.26
N ILE A 34 -7.86 -12.48 -20.04
CA ILE A 34 -6.70 -11.63 -19.76
C ILE A 34 -5.40 -12.41 -19.96
N ARG A 35 -4.50 -11.84 -20.75
CA ARG A 35 -3.20 -12.43 -21.09
C ARG A 35 -2.07 -11.73 -20.35
N ASN A 36 -0.97 -12.42 -20.19
CA ASN A 36 0.22 -11.86 -19.53
C ASN A 36 0.74 -10.59 -20.19
N ASP A 37 0.59 -10.46 -21.51
CA ASP A 37 1.08 -9.31 -22.28
C ASP A 37 0.06 -8.16 -22.39
N ASP A 38 -1.16 -8.34 -21.83
CA ASP A 38 -2.14 -7.28 -21.77
C ASP A 38 -1.68 -6.18 -20.79
N TYR A 39 -2.09 -4.95 -21.08
CA TYR A 39 -1.75 -3.79 -20.25
C TYR A 39 -2.52 -3.86 -18.93
N ALA A 40 -1.78 -3.81 -17.83
CA ALA A 40 -2.36 -3.84 -16.48
C ALA A 40 -2.52 -2.44 -15.89
N THR A 41 -1.50 -1.58 -16.04
CA THR A 41 -1.51 -0.22 -15.51
C THR A 41 -0.74 0.76 -16.39
N ILE A 42 -1.11 2.04 -16.28
CA ILE A 42 -0.32 3.16 -16.79
C ILE A 42 0.01 4.06 -15.62
N THR A 43 1.27 4.10 -15.23
CA THR A 43 1.75 4.94 -14.13
C THR A 43 2.43 6.19 -14.68
N TYR A 44 1.90 7.35 -14.36
CA TYR A 44 2.50 8.62 -14.78
C TYR A 44 3.61 9.03 -13.83
N THR A 45 4.79 9.31 -14.38
CA THR A 45 5.92 9.86 -13.63
C THR A 45 6.08 11.34 -13.94
N SER A 46 6.33 12.16 -12.91
CA SER A 46 6.75 13.54 -13.08
C SER A 46 8.17 13.54 -13.64
N GLY A 47 8.29 13.61 -14.98
CA GLY A 47 9.59 13.74 -15.63
C GLY A 47 10.26 15.07 -15.30
N THR A 48 11.57 15.16 -15.44
CA THR A 48 12.35 16.41 -15.37
C THR A 48 12.00 17.39 -16.50
N THR A 49 11.23 16.95 -17.49
CA THR A 49 10.69 17.74 -18.61
C THR A 49 9.19 17.96 -18.41
N ALA A 50 8.68 19.10 -18.89
CA ALA A 50 7.37 19.66 -18.59
C ALA A 50 6.11 18.77 -18.74
N ALA A 51 6.19 17.61 -19.36
CA ALA A 51 5.06 16.69 -19.53
C ALA A 51 5.25 15.37 -18.77
N PRO A 52 4.24 14.90 -18.00
CA PRO A 52 4.28 13.60 -17.37
C PRO A 52 4.40 12.48 -18.41
N LYS A 53 5.23 11.47 -18.12
CA LYS A 53 5.40 10.28 -18.98
C LYS A 53 4.59 9.11 -18.40
N GLY A 54 3.75 8.50 -19.23
CA GLY A 54 3.01 7.29 -18.88
C GLY A 54 3.89 6.04 -19.07
N VAL A 55 4.17 5.34 -17.98
CA VAL A 55 4.85 4.06 -17.99
C VAL A 55 3.80 2.96 -18.04
N VAL A 56 3.75 2.23 -19.13
CA VAL A 56 2.83 1.10 -19.31
C VAL A 56 3.44 -0.17 -18.73
N LEU A 57 2.69 -0.84 -17.85
CA LEU A 57 3.08 -2.13 -17.28
C LEU A 57 2.05 -3.20 -17.66
N THR A 58 2.54 -4.36 -18.06
CA THR A 58 1.72 -5.54 -18.39
C THR A 58 1.50 -6.41 -17.16
N HIS A 59 0.56 -7.35 -17.23
CA HIS A 59 0.39 -8.36 -16.18
C HIS A 59 1.67 -9.17 -15.97
N ARG A 60 2.43 -9.47 -17.03
CA ARG A 60 3.73 -10.16 -16.96
C ARG A 60 4.75 -9.39 -16.11
N ASN A 61 4.79 -8.06 -16.21
CA ASN A 61 5.72 -7.27 -15.40
C ASN A 61 5.45 -7.44 -13.89
N TYR A 62 4.18 -7.47 -13.50
CA TYR A 62 3.79 -7.67 -12.10
C TYR A 62 4.05 -9.09 -11.63
N THR A 63 3.60 -10.11 -12.38
CA THR A 63 3.78 -11.52 -11.99
C THR A 63 5.25 -11.90 -11.90
N ALA A 64 6.09 -11.50 -12.87
CA ALA A 64 7.52 -11.73 -12.83
C ALA A 64 8.20 -11.07 -11.62
N ASN A 65 7.78 -9.83 -11.28
CA ASN A 65 8.32 -9.14 -10.11
C ASN A 65 7.93 -9.82 -8.80
N VAL A 66 6.68 -10.31 -8.69
CA VAL A 66 6.21 -11.10 -7.53
C VAL A 66 7.04 -12.38 -7.41
N GLU A 67 7.20 -13.15 -8.47
CA GLU A 67 7.99 -14.40 -8.49
C GLU A 67 9.46 -14.16 -8.08
N GLN A 68 10.09 -13.13 -8.66
CA GLN A 68 11.46 -12.75 -8.32
C GLN A 68 11.60 -12.35 -6.84
N SER A 69 10.64 -11.62 -6.31
CA SER A 69 10.64 -11.22 -4.90
C SER A 69 10.50 -12.42 -3.99
N LEU A 70 9.55 -13.33 -4.28
CA LEU A 70 9.30 -14.53 -3.50
C LEU A 70 10.45 -15.57 -3.59
N SER A 71 11.27 -15.50 -4.63
CA SER A 71 12.50 -16.30 -4.70
C SER A 71 13.57 -15.89 -3.67
N ARG A 72 13.40 -14.71 -3.04
CA ARG A 72 14.37 -14.13 -2.09
C ARG A 72 13.81 -13.90 -0.70
N ILE A 73 12.51 -13.77 -0.59
CA ILE A 73 11.83 -13.43 0.67
C ILE A 73 10.72 -14.44 0.89
N ASP A 74 10.75 -15.12 2.04
CA ASP A 74 9.66 -15.98 2.49
C ASP A 74 8.65 -15.16 3.28
N ILE A 75 7.38 -15.19 2.86
CA ILE A 75 6.28 -14.49 3.52
C ILE A 75 5.20 -15.52 3.89
N PRO A 76 5.17 -15.96 5.14
CA PRO A 76 4.15 -16.89 5.61
C PRO A 76 2.72 -16.29 5.51
N PRO A 77 1.68 -17.12 5.29
CA PRO A 77 0.30 -16.65 5.18
C PRO A 77 -0.22 -15.90 6.41
N TYR A 78 0.33 -16.14 7.59
CA TYR A 78 -0.07 -15.41 8.81
C TYR A 78 0.53 -14.00 8.90
N TYR A 79 1.40 -13.60 7.98
CA TYR A 79 1.96 -12.25 7.98
C TYR A 79 0.91 -11.20 7.70
N ARG A 80 1.14 -10.02 8.24
CA ARG A 80 0.33 -8.82 8.05
C ARG A 80 1.24 -7.68 7.64
N THR A 81 0.80 -6.91 6.67
CA THR A 81 1.41 -5.61 6.32
C THR A 81 0.42 -4.49 6.53
N LEU A 82 0.92 -3.30 6.82
CA LEU A 82 0.15 -2.06 6.80
C LEU A 82 0.69 -1.18 5.68
N ILE A 83 -0.15 -0.92 4.68
CA ILE A 83 0.21 -0.04 3.56
C ILE A 83 0.13 1.40 4.03
N ILE A 84 1.29 2.06 4.09
CA ILE A 84 1.46 3.47 4.44
C ILE A 84 1.79 4.30 3.19
N LEU A 85 2.49 3.69 2.24
CA LEU A 85 2.87 4.34 0.99
C LEU A 85 1.69 4.39 0.02
N PRO A 86 1.63 5.42 -0.83
CA PRO A 86 0.63 5.50 -1.88
C PRO A 86 0.68 4.29 -2.82
N LEU A 87 -0.49 3.71 -3.14
CA LEU A 87 -0.59 2.53 -4.01
C LEU A 87 -0.36 2.84 -5.49
N ASP A 88 -0.36 4.10 -5.87
CA ASP A 88 0.02 4.56 -7.22
C ASP A 88 1.53 4.38 -7.50
N HIS A 89 2.34 4.19 -6.46
CA HIS A 89 3.75 3.86 -6.60
C HIS A 89 3.94 2.35 -6.75
N CYS A 90 4.62 1.90 -7.82
CA CYS A 90 4.81 0.48 -8.15
C CYS A 90 5.38 -0.35 -7.00
N PHE A 91 6.28 0.19 -6.19
CA PHE A 91 6.85 -0.51 -5.03
C PHE A 91 5.81 -0.87 -3.98
N ALA A 92 4.96 0.07 -3.59
CA ALA A 92 3.88 -0.20 -2.63
C ALA A 92 2.82 -1.15 -3.23
N HIS A 93 2.53 -0.98 -4.52
CA HIS A 93 1.58 -1.80 -5.24
C HIS A 93 2.03 -3.27 -5.34
N VAL A 94 3.29 -3.52 -5.70
CA VAL A 94 3.81 -4.89 -5.81
C VAL A 94 4.04 -5.50 -4.44
N VAL A 95 4.87 -4.88 -3.60
CA VAL A 95 5.32 -5.50 -2.35
C VAL A 95 4.24 -5.44 -1.26
N GLY A 96 3.50 -4.34 -1.19
CA GLY A 96 2.44 -4.16 -0.18
C GLY A 96 1.14 -4.87 -0.50
N PHE A 97 0.85 -5.15 -1.78
CA PHE A 97 -0.42 -5.67 -2.23
C PHE A 97 -0.28 -7.02 -2.95
N TYR A 98 0.35 -7.07 -4.13
CA TYR A 98 0.37 -8.31 -4.93
C TYR A 98 1.13 -9.46 -4.27
N ILE A 99 2.30 -9.21 -3.70
CA ILE A 99 3.08 -10.25 -3.00
C ILE A 99 2.28 -10.79 -1.81
N MET A 100 1.64 -9.94 -1.04
CA MET A 100 0.84 -10.35 0.12
C MET A 100 -0.35 -11.22 -0.29
N ILE A 101 -1.04 -10.85 -1.39
CA ILE A 101 -2.14 -11.66 -1.94
C ILE A 101 -1.61 -13.01 -2.43
N ALA A 102 -0.50 -13.04 -3.15
CA ALA A 102 0.10 -14.28 -3.66
C ALA A 102 0.48 -15.25 -2.53
N CYS A 103 0.86 -14.72 -1.36
CA CYS A 103 1.19 -15.51 -0.17
C CYS A 103 -0.02 -15.83 0.73
N GLY A 104 -1.23 -15.37 0.39
CA GLY A 104 -2.40 -15.49 1.28
C GLY A 104 -2.27 -14.69 2.58
N ALA A 105 -1.41 -13.69 2.61
CA ALA A 105 -1.12 -12.87 3.78
C ALA A 105 -2.10 -11.69 3.90
N THR A 106 -2.17 -11.09 5.08
CA THR A 106 -3.12 -10.00 5.35
C THR A 106 -2.57 -8.65 4.88
N VAL A 107 -3.40 -7.90 4.17
CA VAL A 107 -3.15 -6.50 3.79
C VAL A 107 -4.08 -5.59 4.58
N ALA A 108 -3.52 -4.64 5.30
CA ALA A 108 -4.25 -3.55 5.93
C ALA A 108 -3.83 -2.20 5.34
N THR A 109 -4.72 -1.23 5.36
CA THR A 109 -4.45 0.14 4.92
C THR A 109 -4.57 1.11 6.09
N VAL A 110 -3.85 2.23 6.02
CA VAL A 110 -3.96 3.30 7.02
C VAL A 110 -5.36 3.91 6.94
N GLN A 111 -5.93 4.22 8.11
CA GLN A 111 -7.17 4.98 8.19
C GLN A 111 -6.96 6.37 7.61
N VAL A 112 -7.70 6.67 6.55
CA VAL A 112 -7.65 7.96 5.87
C VAL A 112 -8.32 9.01 6.75
N GLY A 113 -7.63 10.12 7.03
CA GLY A 113 -8.17 11.30 7.69
C GLY A 113 -8.76 12.28 6.68
N ALA A 114 -9.40 13.35 7.16
CA ALA A 114 -9.92 14.42 6.30
C ALA A 114 -8.79 15.19 5.58
N THR A 115 -7.57 15.13 6.13
CA THR A 115 -6.38 15.76 5.55
C THR A 115 -5.22 14.76 5.51
N PRO A 116 -4.22 14.96 4.62
CA PRO A 116 -2.99 14.14 4.62
C PRO A 116 -2.28 14.13 5.98
N MET A 117 -2.30 15.25 6.70
CA MET A 117 -1.70 15.36 8.03
C MET A 117 -2.42 14.49 9.07
N GLU A 118 -3.74 14.42 9.03
CA GLU A 118 -4.52 13.53 9.89
C GLU A 118 -4.27 12.06 9.57
N THR A 119 -4.18 11.71 8.30
CA THR A 119 -3.79 10.36 7.86
C THR A 119 -2.43 9.97 8.45
N LEU A 120 -1.43 10.86 8.41
CA LEU A 120 -0.13 10.60 9.01
C LEU A 120 -0.19 10.42 10.54
N LYS A 121 -1.07 11.15 11.24
CA LYS A 121 -1.29 11.01 12.68
C LYS A 121 -1.92 9.67 13.06
N ASN A 122 -2.70 9.05 12.16
CA ASN A 122 -3.33 7.76 12.40
C ASN A 122 -2.34 6.58 12.32
N ILE A 123 -1.20 6.74 11.63
CA ILE A 123 -0.23 5.66 11.40
C ILE A 123 0.23 4.96 12.68
N PRO A 124 0.67 5.66 13.76
CA PRO A 124 1.12 5.00 14.98
C PRO A 124 0.02 4.18 15.67
N GLN A 125 -1.24 4.62 15.59
CA GLN A 125 -2.37 3.88 16.11
C GLN A 125 -2.66 2.65 15.27
N ASN A 126 -2.71 2.79 13.95
CA ASN A 126 -2.95 1.67 13.04
C ASN A 126 -1.83 0.61 13.11
N ILE A 127 -0.58 1.00 13.34
CA ILE A 127 0.51 0.05 13.62
C ILE A 127 0.22 -0.79 14.87
N ARG A 128 -0.28 -0.17 15.96
CA ARG A 128 -0.63 -0.89 17.19
C ARG A 128 -1.82 -1.84 17.02
N GLU A 129 -2.81 -1.43 16.21
CA GLU A 129 -4.02 -2.22 15.95
C GLU A 129 -3.72 -3.41 15.02
N VAL A 130 -3.04 -3.17 13.91
CA VAL A 130 -2.72 -4.18 12.89
C VAL A 130 -1.60 -5.10 13.35
N ARG A 131 -0.63 -4.59 14.13
CA ARG A 131 0.61 -5.29 14.52
C ARG A 131 1.28 -5.93 13.29
N PRO A 132 1.68 -5.13 12.30
CA PRO A 132 2.25 -5.65 11.06
C PRO A 132 3.59 -6.35 11.34
N HIS A 133 3.85 -7.43 10.62
CA HIS A 133 5.11 -8.16 10.69
C HIS A 133 6.22 -7.42 9.94
N PHE A 134 5.85 -6.65 8.92
CA PHE A 134 6.76 -5.72 8.25
C PHE A 134 6.00 -4.49 7.73
N LEU A 135 6.76 -3.42 7.51
CA LEU A 135 6.27 -2.14 6.99
C LEU A 135 7.14 -1.71 5.81
N LEU A 136 6.47 -1.33 4.73
CA LEU A 136 7.14 -0.63 3.64
C LEU A 136 7.22 0.85 3.98
N SER A 137 8.41 1.41 3.93
CA SER A 137 8.63 2.79 4.32
C SER A 137 9.62 3.49 3.39
N VAL A 138 9.59 4.81 3.41
CA VAL A 138 10.60 5.67 2.79
C VAL A 138 11.49 6.27 3.87
N PRO A 139 12.76 6.62 3.56
CA PRO A 139 13.70 7.13 4.56
C PRO A 139 13.18 8.32 5.36
N ALA A 140 12.39 9.21 4.73
CA ALA A 140 11.80 10.36 5.40
C ALA A 140 10.82 9.97 6.50
N LEU A 141 9.98 8.95 6.26
CA LEU A 141 9.01 8.46 7.23
C LEU A 141 9.71 7.74 8.39
N ALA A 142 10.74 6.93 8.09
CA ALA A 142 11.54 6.27 9.11
C ALA A 142 12.25 7.28 10.04
N LYS A 143 12.80 8.36 9.47
CA LYS A 143 13.38 9.47 10.26
C LYS A 143 12.37 10.15 11.17
N ASN A 144 11.15 10.37 10.67
CA ASN A 144 10.08 10.97 11.47
C ASN A 144 9.64 10.05 12.63
N PHE A 145 9.51 8.74 12.39
CA PHE A 145 9.20 7.78 13.45
C PHE A 145 10.30 7.78 14.52
N ARG A 146 11.56 7.71 14.11
CA ARG A 146 12.69 7.79 15.04
C ARG A 146 12.64 9.07 15.90
N LYS A 147 12.47 10.24 15.28
CA LYS A 147 12.33 11.51 15.99
C LYS A 147 11.18 11.51 16.99
N ASN A 148 10.03 10.96 16.63
CA ASN A 148 8.87 10.88 17.52
C ASN A 148 9.11 9.94 18.69
N ILE A 149 9.77 8.80 18.47
CA ILE A 149 10.17 7.86 19.51
C ILE A 149 11.14 8.54 20.49
N GLU A 150 12.21 9.15 19.97
CA GLU A 150 13.20 9.86 20.80
C GLU A 150 12.55 10.98 21.62
N SER A 151 11.66 11.77 21.02
CA SER A 151 10.91 12.82 21.69
C SER A 151 10.03 12.27 22.82
N SER A 152 9.31 11.17 22.54
CA SER A 152 8.45 10.51 23.55
C SER A 152 9.26 9.95 24.72
N ILE A 153 10.48 9.46 24.45
CA ILE A 153 11.38 8.94 25.49
C ILE A 153 11.93 10.07 26.36
N ARG A 154 12.34 11.18 25.75
CA ARG A 154 12.79 12.39 26.47
C ARG A 154 11.70 12.94 27.39
N ALA A 155 10.45 12.93 26.94
CA ALA A 155 9.30 13.35 27.74
C ALA A 155 9.08 12.48 28.99
N LYS A 156 9.54 11.22 29.00
CA LYS A 156 9.49 10.31 30.16
C LYS A 156 10.60 10.52 31.19
N GLY A 157 11.53 11.43 30.93
CA GLY A 157 12.58 11.83 31.84
C GLY A 157 13.97 11.26 31.54
N ARG A 158 14.99 11.88 32.15
CA ARG A 158 16.42 11.62 31.89
C ARG A 158 16.85 10.17 32.13
N PHE A 159 16.25 9.48 33.08
CA PHE A 159 16.60 8.08 33.34
C PHE A 159 16.20 7.17 32.18
N THR A 160 14.97 7.32 31.68
CA THR A 160 14.45 6.55 30.54
C THR A 160 15.27 6.85 29.27
N GLU A 161 15.67 8.11 29.07
CA GLU A 161 16.51 8.50 27.94
C GLU A 161 17.91 7.85 27.99
N ARG A 162 18.53 7.81 29.18
CA ARG A 162 19.83 7.15 29.38
C ARG A 162 19.76 5.65 29.11
N LEU A 163 18.72 4.97 29.60
CA LEU A 163 18.51 3.55 29.39
C LEU A 163 18.29 3.23 27.91
N PHE A 164 17.48 4.04 27.22
CA PHE A 164 17.26 3.91 25.78
C PHE A 164 18.53 4.09 24.97
N ASN A 165 19.30 5.14 25.26
CA ASN A 165 20.58 5.41 24.57
C ASN A 165 21.62 4.33 24.84
N PHE A 166 21.60 3.71 26.02
CA PHE A 166 22.45 2.56 26.33
C PHE A 166 22.07 1.35 25.46
N ALA A 167 20.77 1.02 25.42
CA ALA A 167 20.26 -0.11 24.62
C ALA A 167 20.46 0.04 23.09
N LEU A 168 20.61 1.27 22.57
CA LEU A 168 20.91 1.52 21.16
C LEU A 168 22.41 1.37 20.79
N ARG A 169 23.29 1.30 21.80
CA ARG A 169 24.75 1.18 21.60
C ARG A 169 25.26 -0.24 21.70
N THR A 170 24.43 -1.14 22.20
CA THR A 170 24.63 -2.59 22.22
C THR A 170 24.03 -3.27 21.00
#